data_01d5a1e5fc5faa5fe3eea76c94b89993
#
_entry.id   01d5a1e5fc5faa5fe3eea76c94b89993
#
_cell.length_a   1.000
_cell.length_b   1.000
_cell.length_c   1.000
_cell.angle_alpha   90.00
_cell.angle_beta   90.00
_cell.angle_gamma   90.00
#
_symmetry.space_group_name_H-M   'P 1'
#
loop_
_entity.id
_entity.type
_entity.pdbx_description
1 polymer ?
#
loop_
_entity_poly.entity_id
_entity_poly.type
_entity_poly.pdbx_seq_one_letter_code
_entity_poly.pdbx_strand_id
1 'polypeptide(L)'
;MKTLIHAALLASLAAPLAWSAGTVKVYTPDSEKPKTLTNAEHLLDLVGQPRLANSWWPGAVIGERQATVKAEQEHRALLARLTGLAEQEDGDDGAAINSVRQQLQALKVTGRQKVNLDPDEVRVTEKGNPTLEGEYTLWLPVKPTTVTVMGLISSPGKKLFTPGRDVASYLDEQSLLSGADNSYAWIIYPDGHTQKAPVAYWNKRHIEPMPGSIIFVGFADHFWTKAYDGLNADILHSLTQRIPEE
;
A
#
# COMPACT_ATOMS: atom_id res chain seq x y z
N MET A 1 -70.34 -16.40 32.33
CA MET A 1 -69.38 -16.68 31.27
C MET A 1 -68.28 -15.65 31.43
N LYS A 2 -67.11 -16.04 31.98
CA LYS A 2 -65.92 -15.20 32.19
C LYS A 2 -64.87 -15.63 31.15
N THR A 3 -64.60 -14.79 30.18
CA THR A 3 -63.56 -14.96 29.17
C THR A 3 -62.21 -14.49 29.72
N LEU A 4 -61.30 -15.41 29.95
CA LEU A 4 -59.90 -15.14 30.31
C LEU A 4 -59.10 -14.84 29.02
N ILE A 5 -58.61 -13.60 28.92
CA ILE A 5 -57.67 -13.17 27.85
C ILE A 5 -56.27 -13.50 28.35
N HIS A 6 -55.59 -14.42 27.67
CA HIS A 6 -54.17 -14.72 27.90
C HIS A 6 -53.36 -13.73 27.03
N ALA A 7 -52.69 -12.80 27.68
CA ALA A 7 -51.69 -11.96 27.02
C ALA A 7 -50.34 -12.74 26.98
N ALA A 8 -49.94 -13.19 25.79
CA ALA A 8 -48.63 -13.77 25.55
C ALA A 8 -47.58 -12.65 25.43
N LEU A 9 -46.70 -12.55 26.42
CA LEU A 9 -45.56 -11.65 26.44
C LEU A 9 -44.43 -12.26 25.55
N LEU A 10 -44.28 -11.75 24.34
CA LEU A 10 -43.12 -12.05 23.49
C LEU A 10 -41.89 -11.32 24.00
N ALA A 11 -41.08 -11.98 24.81
CA ALA A 11 -39.75 -11.51 25.15
C ALA A 11 -38.82 -11.69 23.93
N SER A 12 -38.56 -10.62 23.21
CA SER A 12 -37.52 -10.58 22.19
C SER A 12 -36.14 -10.69 22.87
N LEU A 13 -35.54 -11.86 22.82
CA LEU A 13 -34.12 -12.08 23.15
C LEU A 13 -33.29 -11.29 22.12
N ALA A 14 -32.89 -10.07 22.47
CA ALA A 14 -31.78 -9.41 21.80
C ALA A 14 -30.51 -10.18 22.17
N ALA A 15 -30.09 -11.12 21.32
CA ALA A 15 -28.78 -11.74 21.44
C ALA A 15 -27.74 -10.59 21.36
N PRO A 16 -26.80 -10.48 22.32
CA PRO A 16 -25.70 -9.55 22.15
C PRO A 16 -24.96 -9.93 20.87
N LEU A 17 -24.74 -8.96 19.98
CA LEU A 17 -23.83 -9.12 18.86
C LEU A 17 -22.47 -9.47 19.47
N ALA A 18 -22.12 -10.76 19.47
CA ALA A 18 -20.80 -11.20 19.87
C ALA A 18 -19.81 -10.56 18.89
N TRP A 19 -19.09 -9.58 19.33
CA TRP A 19 -17.98 -8.98 18.60
C TRP A 19 -16.97 -10.11 18.39
N SER A 20 -16.82 -10.51 17.14
CA SER A 20 -15.89 -11.59 16.79
C SER A 20 -14.49 -10.98 16.82
N ALA A 21 -13.69 -11.41 17.78
CA ALA A 21 -12.27 -11.06 17.82
C ALA A 21 -11.60 -11.40 16.48
N GLY A 22 -10.65 -10.56 16.07
CA GLY A 22 -10.01 -10.67 14.77
C GLY A 22 -9.22 -11.96 14.60
N THR A 23 -9.23 -12.47 13.38
CA THR A 23 -8.35 -13.57 12.96
C THR A 23 -7.29 -12.99 12.02
N VAL A 24 -6.01 -13.17 12.37
CA VAL A 24 -4.90 -12.59 11.62
C VAL A 24 -3.97 -13.68 11.09
N LYS A 25 -3.77 -13.72 9.76
CA LYS A 25 -2.72 -14.51 9.12
C LYS A 25 -1.44 -13.71 9.12
N VAL A 26 -0.36 -14.24 9.71
CA VAL A 26 0.92 -13.55 9.84
C VAL A 26 1.95 -14.23 8.96
N TYR A 27 2.47 -13.49 7.98
CA TYR A 27 3.58 -13.89 7.13
C TYR A 27 4.87 -13.28 7.69
N THR A 28 5.86 -14.15 7.94
CA THR A 28 7.18 -13.77 8.44
C THR A 28 8.26 -14.35 7.51
N PRO A 29 9.44 -13.71 7.37
CA PRO A 29 10.48 -14.16 6.45
C PRO A 29 11.06 -15.55 6.78
N ASP A 30 10.94 -15.98 8.01
CA ASP A 30 11.46 -17.26 8.52
C ASP A 30 10.47 -18.43 8.35
N SER A 31 9.32 -18.21 7.71
CA SER A 31 8.28 -19.24 7.58
C SER A 31 7.60 -19.21 6.21
N GLU A 32 7.69 -20.31 5.47
CA GLU A 32 7.00 -20.48 4.17
C GLU A 32 5.46 -20.43 4.28
N LYS A 33 4.92 -20.71 5.45
CA LYS A 33 3.48 -20.74 5.69
C LYS A 33 3.07 -19.69 6.73
N PRO A 34 1.96 -18.98 6.51
CA PRO A 34 1.48 -18.03 7.49
C PRO A 34 1.08 -18.74 8.79
N LYS A 35 1.34 -18.08 9.90
CA LYS A 35 0.84 -18.49 11.22
C LYS A 35 -0.47 -17.74 11.47
N THR A 36 -1.51 -18.45 11.90
CA THR A 36 -2.79 -17.82 12.22
C THR A 36 -2.83 -17.49 13.72
N LEU A 37 -3.17 -16.25 14.02
CA LEU A 37 -3.51 -15.76 15.35
C LEU A 37 -5.02 -15.58 15.37
N THR A 38 -5.69 -16.28 16.28
CA THR A 38 -7.12 -16.13 16.56
C THR A 38 -7.32 -15.34 17.85
N ASN A 39 -8.46 -14.69 17.98
CA ASN A 39 -8.85 -13.92 19.16
C ASN A 39 -7.94 -12.69 19.45
N ALA A 40 -7.43 -12.03 18.42
CA ALA A 40 -6.84 -10.71 18.56
C ALA A 40 -7.96 -9.67 18.69
N GLU A 41 -8.18 -9.15 19.89
CA GLU A 41 -9.22 -8.14 20.13
C GLU A 41 -8.73 -6.75 19.69
N HIS A 42 -7.46 -6.46 19.91
CA HIS A 42 -6.83 -5.19 19.60
C HIS A 42 -5.53 -5.37 18.81
N LEU A 43 -5.09 -4.30 18.15
CA LEU A 43 -3.85 -4.31 17.40
C LEU A 43 -2.63 -4.67 18.26
N LEU A 44 -2.59 -4.24 19.53
CA LEU A 44 -1.52 -4.57 20.46
C LEU A 44 -1.39 -6.07 20.73
N ASP A 45 -2.49 -6.82 20.73
CA ASP A 45 -2.47 -8.29 20.91
C ASP A 45 -1.72 -8.97 19.76
N LEU A 46 -1.71 -8.33 18.59
CA LEU A 46 -0.98 -8.79 17.41
C LEU A 46 0.49 -8.34 17.44
N VAL A 47 0.73 -7.01 17.47
CA VAL A 47 2.10 -6.47 17.33
C VAL A 47 2.95 -6.71 18.59
N GLY A 48 2.35 -6.82 19.75
CA GLY A 48 3.00 -7.11 21.04
C GLY A 48 3.46 -8.56 21.22
N GLN A 49 3.28 -9.44 20.21
CA GLN A 49 3.71 -10.84 20.32
C GLN A 49 5.23 -10.95 20.45
N PRO A 50 5.78 -11.64 21.47
CA PRO A 50 7.23 -11.76 21.68
C PRO A 50 8.00 -12.31 20.47
N ARG A 51 7.37 -13.20 19.71
CA ARG A 51 7.94 -13.79 18.49
C ARG A 51 8.12 -12.79 17.34
N LEU A 52 7.44 -11.63 17.38
CA LEU A 52 7.50 -10.59 16.38
C LEU A 52 8.39 -9.41 16.80
N ALA A 53 8.98 -9.45 18.00
CA ALA A 53 9.75 -8.34 18.57
C ALA A 53 10.92 -7.87 17.70
N ASN A 54 11.53 -8.77 16.93
CA ASN A 54 12.67 -8.47 16.05
C ASN A 54 12.25 -8.17 14.60
N SER A 55 10.97 -7.97 14.32
CA SER A 55 10.48 -7.66 12.99
C SER A 55 10.84 -6.25 12.55
N TRP A 56 11.00 -6.04 11.25
CA TRP A 56 11.21 -4.71 10.69
C TRP A 56 9.86 -4.00 10.48
N TRP A 57 9.38 -3.33 11.52
CA TRP A 57 8.07 -2.69 11.59
C TRP A 57 7.84 -1.57 10.55
N PRO A 58 8.86 -0.76 10.16
CA PRO A 58 8.62 0.30 9.16
C PRO A 58 8.10 -0.20 7.82
N GLY A 59 8.35 -1.47 7.48
CA GLY A 59 7.83 -2.07 6.25
C GLY A 59 6.68 -3.04 6.46
N ALA A 60 6.21 -3.20 7.68
CA ALA A 60 5.07 -4.05 7.98
C ALA A 60 3.80 -3.55 7.29
N VAL A 61 2.98 -4.47 6.81
CA VAL A 61 1.69 -4.16 6.17
C VAL A 61 0.62 -5.03 6.79
N ILE A 62 -0.45 -4.42 7.27
CA ILE A 62 -1.67 -5.12 7.65
C ILE A 62 -2.79 -4.79 6.66
N GLY A 63 -3.40 -5.81 6.10
CA GLY A 63 -4.54 -5.70 5.19
C GLY A 63 -5.79 -6.34 5.78
N GLU A 64 -6.94 -5.68 5.62
CA GLU A 64 -8.24 -6.23 5.96
C GLU A 64 -8.83 -6.92 4.73
N ARG A 65 -9.55 -8.03 4.90
CA ARG A 65 -10.03 -8.88 3.81
C ARG A 65 -10.98 -8.17 2.84
N GLN A 66 -11.98 -7.44 3.34
CA GLN A 66 -12.95 -6.77 2.47
C GLN A 66 -12.30 -5.59 1.75
N ALA A 67 -11.46 -4.83 2.44
CA ALA A 67 -10.67 -3.76 1.83
C ALA A 67 -9.70 -4.32 0.77
N THR A 68 -9.19 -5.55 0.94
CA THR A 68 -8.32 -6.20 -0.04
C THR A 68 -9.07 -6.49 -1.34
N VAL A 69 -10.29 -7.02 -1.27
CA VAL A 69 -11.12 -7.24 -2.47
C VAL A 69 -11.33 -5.94 -3.24
N LYS A 70 -11.60 -4.84 -2.52
CA LYS A 70 -11.75 -3.50 -3.11
C LYS A 70 -10.45 -3.03 -3.76
N ALA A 71 -9.32 -3.10 -3.04
CA ALA A 71 -8.01 -2.68 -3.56
C ALA A 71 -7.61 -3.45 -4.83
N GLU A 72 -7.87 -4.77 -4.87
CA GLU A 72 -7.64 -5.59 -6.06
C GLU A 72 -8.54 -5.21 -7.23
N GLN A 73 -9.80 -4.82 -6.98
CA GLN A 73 -10.71 -4.33 -8.02
C GLN A 73 -10.23 -2.99 -8.59
N GLU A 74 -9.83 -2.04 -7.72
CA GLU A 74 -9.29 -0.74 -8.10
C GLU A 74 -7.99 -0.89 -8.89
N HIS A 75 -7.10 -1.78 -8.46
CA HIS A 75 -5.86 -2.10 -9.18
C HIS A 75 -6.14 -2.68 -10.58
N ARG A 76 -7.07 -3.64 -10.71
CA ARG A 76 -7.48 -4.17 -12.02
C ARG A 76 -8.09 -3.09 -12.93
N ALA A 77 -8.92 -2.21 -12.37
CA ALA A 77 -9.50 -1.08 -13.11
C ALA A 77 -8.43 -0.11 -13.61
N LEU A 78 -7.41 0.18 -12.78
CA LEU A 78 -6.25 0.98 -13.19
C LEU A 78 -5.48 0.33 -14.34
N LEU A 79 -5.19 -0.97 -14.26
CA LEU A 79 -4.50 -1.68 -15.34
C LEU A 79 -5.31 -1.67 -16.66
N ALA A 80 -6.63 -1.84 -16.59
CA ALA A 80 -7.51 -1.73 -17.75
C ALA A 80 -7.53 -0.31 -18.33
N ARG A 81 -7.56 0.72 -17.48
CA ARG A 81 -7.45 2.14 -17.88
C ARG A 81 -6.15 2.39 -18.63
N LEU A 82 -5.01 1.94 -18.09
CA LEU A 82 -3.71 2.08 -18.74
C LEU A 82 -3.63 1.33 -20.09
N THR A 83 -4.28 0.16 -20.19
CA THR A 83 -4.38 -0.56 -21.46
C THR A 83 -5.11 0.28 -22.50
N GLY A 84 -6.30 0.81 -22.16
CA GLY A 84 -7.06 1.64 -23.08
C GLY A 84 -6.34 2.94 -23.50
N LEU A 85 -5.60 3.56 -22.56
CA LEU A 85 -4.78 4.73 -22.86
C LEU A 85 -3.63 4.38 -23.81
N ALA A 86 -2.92 3.27 -23.57
CA ALA A 86 -1.82 2.85 -24.44
C ALA A 86 -2.26 2.47 -25.87
N GLU A 87 -3.50 2.02 -26.05
CA GLU A 87 -4.09 1.71 -27.35
C GLU A 87 -4.57 2.95 -28.10
N GLN A 88 -4.80 4.07 -27.40
CA GLN A 88 -5.22 5.35 -27.99
C GLN A 88 -4.04 6.23 -28.42
N GLU A 89 -2.85 5.96 -27.91
CA GLU A 89 -1.63 6.72 -28.20
C GLU A 89 -0.71 5.93 -29.14
N ASP A 90 -0.08 6.62 -30.07
CA ASP A 90 0.83 6.02 -31.03
C ASP A 90 2.30 6.16 -30.60
N GLY A 91 3.16 5.31 -31.15
CA GLY A 91 4.61 5.42 -31.04
C GLY A 91 5.14 5.35 -29.61
N ASP A 92 5.97 6.33 -29.24
CA ASP A 92 6.68 6.34 -27.96
C ASP A 92 5.74 6.57 -26.76
N ASP A 93 4.62 7.27 -26.96
CA ASP A 93 3.65 7.55 -25.90
C ASP A 93 2.92 6.28 -25.47
N GLY A 94 2.39 5.52 -26.42
CA GLY A 94 1.76 4.24 -26.16
C GLY A 94 2.72 3.22 -25.53
N ALA A 95 3.97 3.19 -25.99
CA ALA A 95 5.02 2.34 -25.44
C ALA A 95 5.36 2.72 -23.99
N ALA A 96 5.46 4.03 -23.68
CA ALA A 96 5.73 4.53 -22.35
C ALA A 96 4.61 4.18 -21.35
N ILE A 97 3.33 4.35 -21.72
CA ILE A 97 2.18 3.97 -20.91
C ILE A 97 2.16 2.45 -20.66
N ASN A 98 2.41 1.66 -21.70
CA ASN A 98 2.44 0.21 -21.59
C ASN A 98 3.59 -0.27 -20.68
N SER A 99 4.74 0.41 -20.68
CA SER A 99 5.83 0.14 -19.74
C SER A 99 5.38 0.34 -18.28
N VAL A 100 4.70 1.45 -17.97
CA VAL A 100 4.14 1.68 -16.61
C VAL A 100 3.11 0.61 -16.25
N ARG A 101 2.22 0.26 -17.20
CA ARG A 101 1.24 -0.82 -16.97
C ARG A 101 1.90 -2.15 -16.61
N GLN A 102 2.95 -2.55 -17.32
CA GLN A 102 3.69 -3.79 -17.05
C GLN A 102 4.35 -3.78 -15.66
N GLN A 103 4.93 -2.64 -15.27
CA GLN A 103 5.53 -2.47 -13.94
C GLN A 103 4.48 -2.64 -12.84
N LEU A 104 3.28 -2.05 -12.99
CA LEU A 104 2.19 -2.16 -12.04
C LEU A 104 1.59 -3.57 -12.02
N GLN A 105 1.49 -4.25 -13.16
CA GLN A 105 0.95 -5.61 -13.26
C GLN A 105 1.76 -6.63 -12.44
N ALA A 106 3.04 -6.37 -12.19
CA ALA A 106 3.89 -7.22 -11.36
C ALA A 106 3.62 -7.08 -9.85
N LEU A 107 2.87 -6.04 -9.44
CA LEU A 107 2.60 -5.78 -8.03
C LEU A 107 1.42 -6.60 -7.51
N LYS A 108 1.55 -7.06 -6.27
CA LYS A 108 0.44 -7.59 -5.47
C LYS A 108 -0.04 -6.51 -4.52
N VAL A 109 -1.35 -6.32 -4.43
CA VAL A 109 -1.98 -5.30 -3.57
C VAL A 109 -2.87 -5.92 -2.51
N THR A 110 -3.07 -5.19 -1.44
CA THR A 110 -3.96 -5.55 -0.32
C THR A 110 -4.71 -4.32 0.17
N GLY A 111 -5.81 -4.50 0.86
CA GLY A 111 -6.55 -3.43 1.54
C GLY A 111 -5.82 -2.94 2.78
N ARG A 112 -4.67 -2.28 2.56
CA ARG A 112 -3.79 -1.80 3.61
C ARG A 112 -4.53 -0.89 4.58
N GLN A 113 -4.45 -1.21 5.86
CA GLN A 113 -4.96 -0.37 6.93
C GLN A 113 -3.92 0.70 7.28
N LYS A 114 -4.36 1.95 7.36
CA LYS A 114 -3.50 3.10 7.72
C LYS A 114 -3.38 3.21 9.23
N VAL A 115 -2.67 2.27 9.83
CA VAL A 115 -2.39 2.23 11.27
C VAL A 115 -0.88 2.13 11.49
N ASN A 116 -0.40 2.69 12.58
CA ASN A 116 0.98 2.47 13.00
C ASN A 116 1.10 1.04 13.54
N LEU A 117 2.10 0.31 13.08
CA LEU A 117 2.36 -1.08 13.48
C LEU A 117 3.57 -1.20 14.43
N ASP A 118 4.23 -0.09 14.78
CA ASP A 118 5.30 -0.08 15.76
C ASP A 118 4.74 -0.44 17.16
N PRO A 119 5.17 -1.55 17.78
CA PRO A 119 4.63 -1.98 19.07
C PRO A 119 4.79 -0.94 20.18
N ASP A 120 5.85 -0.14 20.14
CA ASP A 120 6.10 0.85 21.18
C ASP A 120 5.13 2.04 21.03
N GLU A 121 4.86 2.47 19.80
CA GLU A 121 3.88 3.50 19.50
C GLU A 121 2.44 3.03 19.81
N VAL A 122 2.09 1.81 19.42
CA VAL A 122 0.76 1.22 19.68
C VAL A 122 0.50 1.10 21.19
N ARG A 123 1.54 0.79 21.98
CA ARG A 123 1.41 0.59 23.43
C ARG A 123 1.14 1.90 24.19
N VAL A 124 1.70 3.02 23.73
CA VAL A 124 1.62 4.31 24.44
C VAL A 124 0.43 5.17 24.01
N THR A 125 -0.26 4.81 22.92
CA THR A 125 -1.32 5.63 22.35
C THR A 125 -2.64 4.85 22.28
N GLU A 126 -3.63 5.21 23.09
CA GLU A 126 -4.94 4.53 23.10
C GLU A 126 -5.60 4.53 21.71
N LYS A 127 -5.51 5.68 20.98
CA LYS A 127 -5.98 5.80 19.58
C LYS A 127 -5.16 4.96 18.60
N GLY A 128 -3.92 4.59 18.94
CA GLY A 128 -3.04 3.75 18.13
C GLY A 128 -3.34 2.26 18.25
N ASN A 129 -4.22 1.85 19.18
CA ASN A 129 -4.58 0.46 19.43
C ASN A 129 -6.05 0.17 19.08
N PRO A 130 -6.43 0.19 17.79
CA PRO A 130 -7.79 -0.09 17.37
C PRO A 130 -8.19 -1.53 17.64
N THR A 131 -9.49 -1.77 17.76
CA THR A 131 -10.08 -3.12 17.78
C THR A 131 -9.89 -3.79 16.42
N LEU A 132 -9.63 -5.10 16.44
CA LEU A 132 -9.54 -5.93 15.24
C LEU A 132 -10.79 -6.81 15.15
N GLU A 133 -11.63 -6.55 14.16
CA GLU A 133 -12.86 -7.30 13.90
C GLU A 133 -12.79 -7.89 12.49
N GLY A 134 -12.97 -9.21 12.37
CA GLY A 134 -12.94 -9.89 11.08
C GLY A 134 -11.59 -10.52 10.72
N GLU A 135 -11.26 -10.56 9.44
CA GLU A 135 -10.09 -11.26 8.92
C GLU A 135 -9.03 -10.29 8.41
N TYR A 136 -7.83 -10.45 8.93
CA TYR A 136 -6.67 -9.64 8.54
C TYR A 136 -5.52 -10.51 8.07
N THR A 137 -4.60 -9.88 7.33
CA THR A 137 -3.31 -10.46 7.01
C THR A 137 -2.22 -9.44 7.35
N LEU A 138 -1.22 -9.88 8.09
CA LEU A 138 -0.02 -9.11 8.43
C LEU A 138 1.16 -9.68 7.67
N TRP A 139 1.86 -8.81 6.92
CA TRP A 139 3.12 -9.13 6.27
C TRP A 139 4.25 -8.40 6.98
N LEU A 140 5.26 -9.15 7.40
CA LEU A 140 6.48 -8.66 8.06
C LEU A 140 7.67 -8.96 7.14
N PRO A 141 8.15 -7.97 6.39
CA PRO A 141 9.29 -8.18 5.49
C PRO A 141 10.62 -8.18 6.24
N VAL A 142 11.65 -8.72 5.61
CA VAL A 142 13.04 -8.42 5.98
C VAL A 142 13.32 -6.95 5.68
N LYS A 143 14.20 -6.31 6.45
CA LYS A 143 14.67 -4.95 6.15
C LYS A 143 15.31 -4.93 4.76
N PRO A 144 14.76 -4.20 3.78
CA PRO A 144 15.32 -4.15 2.44
C PRO A 144 16.66 -3.44 2.39
N THR A 145 17.50 -3.83 1.43
CA THR A 145 18.77 -3.14 1.12
C THR A 145 18.68 -2.31 -0.16
N THR A 146 17.47 -2.18 -0.72
CA THR A 146 17.23 -1.52 -2.00
C THR A 146 16.11 -0.50 -1.90
N VAL A 147 16.07 0.40 -2.87
CA VAL A 147 14.90 1.20 -3.28
C VAL A 147 14.48 0.75 -4.67
N THR A 148 13.20 0.88 -4.99
CA THR A 148 12.69 0.56 -6.34
C THR A 148 12.45 1.86 -7.10
N VAL A 149 13.03 2.00 -8.28
CA VAL A 149 12.77 3.14 -9.17
C VAL A 149 11.84 2.66 -10.28
N MET A 150 10.73 3.37 -10.51
CA MET A 150 9.72 2.96 -11.49
C MET A 150 8.94 4.15 -12.07
N GLY A 151 8.05 3.86 -13.01
CA GLY A 151 7.26 4.86 -13.73
C GLY A 151 7.78 5.08 -15.14
N LEU A 152 7.72 6.33 -15.63
CA LEU A 152 8.11 6.72 -16.97
C LEU A 152 9.63 6.91 -17.10
N ILE A 153 10.37 5.82 -16.93
CA ILE A 153 11.84 5.76 -17.00
C ILE A 153 12.32 4.58 -17.85
N SER A 154 13.53 4.70 -18.40
CA SER A 154 14.11 3.71 -19.30
C SER A 154 14.49 2.39 -18.65
N SER A 155 14.89 2.39 -17.38
CA SER A 155 15.40 1.20 -16.67
C SER A 155 14.79 1.08 -15.26
N PRO A 156 13.49 0.74 -15.18
CA PRO A 156 12.84 0.51 -13.90
C PRO A 156 13.42 -0.71 -13.18
N GLY A 157 13.43 -0.68 -11.85
CA GLY A 157 13.89 -1.81 -11.04
C GLY A 157 14.52 -1.41 -9.72
N LYS A 158 15.05 -2.41 -9.03
CA LYS A 158 15.69 -2.23 -7.72
C LYS A 158 17.08 -1.60 -7.89
N LYS A 159 17.37 -0.60 -7.05
CA LYS A 159 18.68 0.05 -6.91
C LYS A 159 19.16 -0.13 -5.48
N LEU A 160 20.46 -0.32 -5.29
CA LEU A 160 21.03 -0.45 -3.95
C LEU A 160 20.74 0.83 -3.14
N PHE A 161 20.22 0.65 -1.93
CA PHE A 161 20.03 1.78 -1.02
C PHE A 161 21.40 2.28 -0.52
N THR A 162 21.61 3.59 -0.60
CA THR A 162 22.82 4.25 -0.10
C THR A 162 22.40 5.38 0.85
N PRO A 163 22.77 5.34 2.13
CA PRO A 163 22.49 6.43 3.07
C PRO A 163 23.03 7.76 2.53
N GLY A 164 22.28 8.84 2.70
CA GLY A 164 22.63 10.17 2.21
C GLY A 164 22.39 10.41 0.73
N ARG A 165 21.97 9.38 -0.05
CA ARG A 165 21.64 9.54 -1.47
C ARG A 165 20.19 10.02 -1.63
N ASP A 166 20.01 11.19 -2.24
CA ASP A 166 18.70 11.79 -2.47
C ASP A 166 17.96 11.17 -3.68
N VAL A 167 16.65 11.42 -3.75
CA VAL A 167 15.78 10.90 -4.82
C VAL A 167 16.28 11.30 -6.21
N ALA A 168 16.71 12.56 -6.41
CA ALA A 168 17.18 13.02 -7.71
C ALA A 168 18.41 12.24 -8.16
N SER A 169 19.34 11.93 -7.23
CA SER A 169 20.53 11.13 -7.54
C SER A 169 20.22 9.67 -7.93
N TYR A 170 19.11 9.09 -7.48
CA TYR A 170 18.65 7.79 -7.98
C TYR A 170 18.10 7.88 -9.42
N LEU A 171 17.67 9.07 -9.86
CA LEU A 171 17.14 9.32 -11.19
C LEU A 171 18.21 9.79 -12.20
N ASP A 172 19.38 10.24 -11.74
CA ASP A 172 20.47 10.74 -12.63
C ASP A 172 20.92 9.70 -13.66
N GLU A 173 20.78 8.41 -13.38
CA GLU A 173 21.13 7.30 -14.27
C GLU A 173 19.96 6.86 -15.19
N GLN A 174 18.81 7.55 -15.12
CA GLN A 174 17.61 7.20 -15.85
C GLN A 174 17.35 8.18 -16.97
N SER A 175 17.01 7.66 -18.16
CA SER A 175 16.38 8.48 -19.18
C SER A 175 14.87 8.49 -18.97
N LEU A 176 14.28 9.67 -19.05
CA LEU A 176 12.82 9.80 -18.96
C LEU A 176 12.17 9.34 -20.28
N LEU A 177 11.07 8.63 -20.16
CA LEU A 177 10.22 8.27 -21.29
C LEU A 177 9.29 9.41 -21.67
N SER A 178 8.63 9.29 -22.83
CA SER A 178 7.69 10.29 -23.31
C SER A 178 6.59 10.55 -22.28
N GLY A 179 6.23 11.83 -22.11
CA GLY A 179 5.20 12.29 -21.17
C GLY A 179 5.57 12.24 -19.69
N ALA A 180 6.82 11.96 -19.34
CA ALA A 180 7.27 11.93 -17.95
C ALA A 180 7.32 13.34 -17.33
N ASP A 181 6.97 13.42 -16.03
CA ASP A 181 7.22 14.63 -15.24
C ASP A 181 8.73 14.76 -14.98
N ASN A 182 9.34 15.81 -15.53
CA ASN A 182 10.77 16.10 -15.41
C ASN A 182 11.10 16.97 -14.19
N SER A 183 10.10 17.43 -13.45
CA SER A 183 10.25 18.37 -12.33
C SER A 183 10.07 17.72 -10.99
N TYR A 184 9.26 16.67 -10.92
CA TYR A 184 8.91 15.99 -9.68
C TYR A 184 8.90 14.47 -9.86
N ALA A 185 9.28 13.78 -8.79
CA ALA A 185 9.03 12.36 -8.58
C ALA A 185 8.22 12.17 -7.28
N TRP A 186 7.69 10.99 -7.08
CA TRP A 186 7.00 10.63 -5.85
C TRP A 186 7.79 9.57 -5.10
N ILE A 187 7.87 9.71 -3.78
CA ILE A 187 8.36 8.66 -2.90
C ILE A 187 7.16 7.99 -2.27
N ILE A 188 7.10 6.67 -2.35
CA ILE A 188 6.15 5.85 -1.61
C ILE A 188 6.97 5.08 -0.58
N TYR A 189 6.85 5.49 0.68
CA TYR A 189 7.59 4.90 1.78
C TYR A 189 7.06 3.51 2.14
N PRO A 190 7.84 2.69 2.86
CA PRO A 190 7.41 1.34 3.26
C PRO A 190 6.14 1.32 4.10
N ASP A 191 5.93 2.33 4.95
CA ASP A 191 4.71 2.51 5.76
C ASP A 191 3.49 2.94 4.95
N GLY A 192 3.66 3.25 3.65
CA GLY A 192 2.59 3.62 2.73
C GLY A 192 2.30 5.12 2.64
N HIS A 193 3.00 5.98 3.39
CA HIS A 193 2.86 7.41 3.11
C HIS A 193 3.58 7.80 1.82
N THR A 194 3.18 8.93 1.23
CA THR A 194 3.73 9.42 -0.03
C THR A 194 4.24 10.84 0.14
N GLN A 195 5.33 11.16 -0.57
CA GLN A 195 5.90 12.49 -0.60
C GLN A 195 6.28 12.89 -2.02
N LYS A 196 5.86 14.07 -2.46
CA LYS A 196 6.30 14.65 -3.74
C LYS A 196 7.70 15.25 -3.56
N ALA A 197 8.66 14.80 -4.37
CA ALA A 197 10.05 15.22 -4.33
C ALA A 197 10.38 16.06 -5.56
N PRO A 198 10.83 17.32 -5.42
CA PRO A 198 11.34 18.11 -6.52
C PRO A 198 12.74 17.59 -6.92
N VAL A 199 12.91 17.25 -8.21
CA VAL A 199 14.09 16.56 -8.72
C VAL A 199 14.81 17.30 -9.83
N ALA A 200 14.19 18.34 -10.43
CA ALA A 200 14.80 19.11 -11.50
C ALA A 200 15.88 20.06 -10.97
N TYR A 201 16.84 20.39 -11.83
CA TYR A 201 17.96 21.27 -11.49
C TYR A 201 17.55 22.58 -10.81
N TRP A 202 16.42 23.19 -11.23
CA TRP A 202 15.96 24.49 -10.70
C TRP A 202 15.14 24.41 -9.41
N ASN A 203 14.63 23.23 -9.04
CA ASN A 203 13.77 23.05 -7.86
C ASN A 203 14.28 21.97 -6.89
N LYS A 204 15.38 21.30 -7.20
CA LYS A 204 15.94 20.16 -6.46
C LYS A 204 16.02 20.44 -4.97
N ARG A 205 15.54 19.50 -4.17
CA ARG A 205 15.72 19.44 -2.73
C ARG A 205 16.30 18.11 -2.32
N HIS A 206 17.16 18.13 -1.32
CA HIS A 206 17.69 16.91 -0.76
C HIS A 206 16.58 16.21 0.05
N ILE A 207 16.05 15.12 -0.51
CA ILE A 207 15.03 14.27 0.13
C ILE A 207 15.51 12.82 -0.03
N GLU A 208 15.73 12.16 1.09
CA GLU A 208 16.21 10.78 1.11
C GLU A 208 15.05 9.78 1.17
N PRO A 209 15.03 8.74 0.33
CA PRO A 209 14.11 7.62 0.51
C PRO A 209 14.56 6.75 1.67
N MET A 210 13.67 5.96 2.24
CA MET A 210 14.01 4.87 3.15
C MET A 210 14.31 3.57 2.37
N PRO A 211 15.06 2.61 2.95
CA PRO A 211 15.13 1.25 2.37
C PRO A 211 13.74 0.69 2.13
N GLY A 212 13.48 0.11 0.96
CA GLY A 212 12.17 -0.40 0.58
C GLY A 212 11.19 0.63 0.04
N SER A 213 11.58 1.91 -0.06
CA SER A 213 10.77 2.93 -0.73
C SER A 213 10.68 2.68 -2.24
N ILE A 214 9.59 3.14 -2.84
CA ILE A 214 9.47 3.29 -4.30
C ILE A 214 9.69 4.76 -4.65
N ILE A 215 10.50 5.01 -5.68
CA ILE A 215 10.64 6.30 -6.36
C ILE A 215 9.90 6.18 -7.68
N PHE A 216 8.81 6.91 -7.82
CA PHE A 216 7.93 6.86 -8.99
C PHE A 216 7.99 8.15 -9.79
N VAL A 217 8.35 8.05 -11.07
CA VAL A 217 8.27 9.13 -12.05
C VAL A 217 6.92 9.04 -12.76
N GLY A 218 6.05 9.99 -12.50
CA GLY A 218 4.69 10.02 -13.01
C GLY A 218 4.55 10.72 -14.36
N PHE A 219 3.30 10.83 -14.79
CA PHE A 219 2.89 11.57 -15.98
C PHE A 219 2.89 13.07 -15.71
N ALA A 220 3.40 13.88 -16.64
CA ALA A 220 3.41 15.33 -16.53
C ALA A 220 1.99 15.91 -16.75
N ASP A 221 1.51 16.73 -15.82
CA ASP A 221 0.12 17.24 -15.80
C ASP A 221 -0.26 18.04 -17.06
N HIS A 222 0.71 18.72 -17.70
CA HIS A 222 0.47 19.60 -18.85
C HIS A 222 0.65 18.92 -20.22
N PHE A 223 1.11 17.68 -20.23
CA PHE A 223 1.40 16.94 -21.47
C PHE A 223 0.17 16.16 -21.96
N TRP A 224 -0.64 15.66 -21.05
CA TRP A 224 -1.71 14.71 -21.33
C TRP A 224 -3.09 15.37 -21.37
N THR A 225 -4.03 14.73 -22.05
CA THR A 225 -5.42 15.17 -22.16
C THR A 225 -6.20 14.89 -20.87
N LYS A 226 -7.48 15.31 -20.80
CA LYS A 226 -8.39 15.00 -19.69
C LYS A 226 -8.54 13.50 -19.37
N ALA A 227 -8.23 12.62 -20.33
CA ALA A 227 -8.25 11.18 -20.12
C ALA A 227 -7.24 10.72 -19.07
N TYR A 228 -6.23 11.53 -18.78
CA TYR A 228 -5.19 11.28 -17.78
C TYR A 228 -5.46 11.93 -16.42
N ASP A 229 -6.56 12.69 -16.29
CA ASP A 229 -6.90 13.35 -15.04
C ASP A 229 -6.98 12.32 -13.90
N GLY A 230 -6.27 12.57 -12.81
CA GLY A 230 -6.21 11.67 -11.65
C GLY A 230 -5.36 10.41 -11.82
N LEU A 231 -4.77 10.14 -13.00
CA LEU A 231 -4.03 8.90 -13.25
C LEU A 231 -2.85 8.71 -12.29
N ASN A 232 -2.07 9.77 -12.05
CA ASN A 232 -0.98 9.72 -11.06
C ASN A 232 -1.51 9.39 -9.66
N ALA A 233 -2.66 9.94 -9.27
CA ALA A 233 -3.27 9.65 -7.97
C ALA A 233 -3.72 8.19 -7.86
N ASP A 234 -4.34 7.64 -8.92
CA ASP A 234 -4.76 6.23 -8.96
C ASP A 234 -3.55 5.29 -8.87
N ILE A 235 -2.45 5.62 -9.59
CA ILE A 235 -1.19 4.86 -9.52
C ILE A 235 -0.60 4.92 -8.11
N LEU A 236 -0.47 6.12 -7.53
CA LEU A 236 0.05 6.30 -6.17
C LEU A 236 -0.81 5.53 -5.15
N HIS A 237 -2.14 5.60 -5.28
CA HIS A 237 -3.03 4.82 -4.43
C HIS A 237 -2.71 3.32 -4.52
N SER A 238 -2.61 2.78 -5.73
CA SER A 238 -2.26 1.37 -5.94
C SER A 238 -0.89 1.02 -5.34
N LEU A 239 0.13 1.87 -5.53
CA LEU A 239 1.47 1.67 -4.97
C LEU A 239 1.49 1.68 -3.43
N THR A 240 0.62 2.47 -2.79
CA THR A 240 0.50 2.46 -1.32
C THR A 240 -0.14 1.19 -0.78
N GLN A 241 -0.93 0.49 -1.60
CA GLN A 241 -1.59 -0.77 -1.24
C GLN A 241 -0.70 -2.01 -1.49
N ARG A 242 0.54 -1.84 -1.94
CA ARG A 242 1.41 -2.97 -2.25
C ARG A 242 1.68 -3.87 -1.05
N ILE A 243 1.70 -5.16 -1.28
CA ILE A 243 2.24 -6.15 -0.34
C ILE A 243 3.78 -6.05 -0.42
N PRO A 244 4.51 -6.06 0.72
CA PRO A 244 5.97 -6.12 0.69
C PRO A 244 6.45 -7.34 -0.09
N GLU A 245 7.51 -7.16 -0.88
CA GLU A 245 8.19 -8.29 -1.53
C GLU A 245 8.94 -9.11 -0.49
N GLU A 246 8.97 -10.43 -0.69
CA GLU A 246 9.75 -11.38 0.10
C GLU A 246 11.26 -11.22 -0.13
#